data_6c1bea25d7c15a7572526ab756b13aae
#
_entry.id   6c1bea25d7c15a7572526ab756b13aae
#
_cell.length_a   1.000
_cell.length_b   1.000
_cell.length_c   1.000
_cell.angle_alpha   90.00
_cell.angle_beta   90.00
_cell.angle_gamma   90.00
#
_symmetry.space_group_name_H-M   'P 1'
#
loop_
_entity.id
_entity.type
_entity.pdbx_description
1 polymer ?
#
loop_
_entity_poly.entity_id
_entity_poly.type
_entity_poly.pdbx_seq_one_letter_code
_entity_poly.pdbx_strand_id
1 'polypeptide(L)'
;DADVVCKGSLQDLLRLDLTEKIAAVVKDVDSIQNKVNERLSAFNLQGGYFNSGVVFVNLKLWKENALTKKAFLLLAGKEADSFKYPDQDVLNILLQDKVIFLPRPYNTIYTIKSELKDKSHKKYSNIINDNTVLIHYTGATKPWHAWANYPSVIYYKNARLNSPWKDSPAKDARTIVEFKKRYKHLLVQGHYFKGLMAGSAYLYRKLFHK
;
A
#
# COMPACT_ATOMS: atom_id res chain seq x y z
N ASP A 1 2.72 -5.67 -3.91
CA ASP A 1 1.96 -4.61 -4.58
C ASP A 1 2.81 -3.87 -5.61
N ALA A 2 2.15 -3.21 -6.57
CA ALA A 2 2.83 -2.45 -7.63
C ALA A 2 3.29 -1.05 -7.18
N ASP A 3 2.97 -0.64 -5.98
CA ASP A 3 3.30 0.65 -5.37
C ASP A 3 4.37 0.54 -4.27
N VAL A 4 5.20 -0.48 -4.37
CA VAL A 4 6.36 -0.72 -3.49
C VAL A 4 7.65 -0.37 -4.22
N VAL A 5 8.55 0.33 -3.53
CA VAL A 5 9.90 0.67 -4.00
C VAL A 5 10.93 0.08 -3.06
N CYS A 6 11.91 -0.65 -3.61
CA CYS A 6 13.05 -1.17 -2.87
C CYS A 6 14.10 -0.06 -2.71
N LYS A 7 14.41 0.30 -1.45
CA LYS A 7 15.41 1.30 -1.08
C LYS A 7 16.67 0.65 -0.49
N GLY A 8 16.50 -0.42 0.26
CA GLY A 8 17.57 -1.11 0.98
C GLY A 8 17.84 -2.54 0.49
N SER A 9 18.76 -3.23 1.13
CA SER A 9 19.12 -4.62 0.78
C SER A 9 18.03 -5.61 1.22
N LEU A 10 17.75 -6.60 0.37
CA LEU A 10 16.87 -7.73 0.66
C LEU A 10 17.63 -8.98 1.11
N GLN A 11 18.95 -8.90 1.32
CA GLN A 11 19.79 -10.07 1.63
C GLN A 11 19.33 -10.81 2.89
N ASP A 12 18.86 -10.10 3.90
CA ASP A 12 18.39 -10.73 5.14
C ASP A 12 17.14 -11.57 4.92
N LEU A 13 16.28 -11.20 3.97
CA LEU A 13 15.11 -12.01 3.59
C LEU A 13 15.53 -13.33 2.93
N LEU A 14 16.63 -13.35 2.18
CA LEU A 14 17.13 -14.56 1.55
C LEU A 14 17.71 -15.57 2.54
N ARG A 15 18.05 -15.11 3.75
CA ARG A 15 18.57 -15.96 4.85
C ARG A 15 17.48 -16.37 5.83
N LEU A 16 16.26 -15.88 5.63
CA LEU A 16 15.14 -16.16 6.53
C LEU A 16 14.72 -17.62 6.44
N ASP A 17 14.71 -18.30 7.58
CA ASP A 17 14.18 -19.67 7.65
C ASP A 17 12.65 -19.67 7.66
N LEU A 18 12.07 -20.20 6.61
CA LEU A 18 10.63 -20.43 6.46
C LEU A 18 10.29 -21.92 6.41
N THR A 19 11.11 -22.80 6.99
CA THR A 19 10.90 -24.26 6.91
C THR A 19 9.54 -24.65 7.50
N GLU A 20 9.10 -24.04 8.59
CA GLU A 20 7.83 -24.30 9.27
C GLU A 20 6.77 -23.21 9.08
N LYS A 21 7.11 -22.13 8.38
CA LYS A 21 6.21 -20.99 8.16
C LYS A 21 5.96 -20.77 6.67
N ILE A 22 4.73 -20.40 6.35
CA ILE A 22 4.31 -20.22 4.94
C ILE A 22 4.76 -18.89 4.41
N ALA A 23 4.79 -17.86 5.26
CA ALA A 23 5.20 -16.52 4.81
C ALA A 23 5.90 -15.71 5.91
N ALA A 24 6.65 -14.70 5.48
CA ALA A 24 7.08 -13.59 6.32
C ALA A 24 6.41 -12.30 5.85
N VAL A 25 5.88 -11.53 6.81
CA VAL A 25 4.97 -10.40 6.59
C VAL A 25 5.23 -9.27 7.58
N VAL A 26 4.69 -8.09 7.33
CA VAL A 26 4.78 -6.96 8.26
C VAL A 26 3.39 -6.57 8.74
N LYS A 27 3.23 -6.35 10.04
CA LYS A 27 1.96 -5.87 10.62
C LYS A 27 1.47 -4.61 9.91
N ASP A 28 0.17 -4.49 9.68
CA ASP A 28 -0.41 -3.24 9.18
C ASP A 28 -0.34 -2.14 10.26
N VAL A 29 -0.73 -0.92 9.92
CA VAL A 29 -0.73 0.22 10.85
C VAL A 29 -1.80 0.08 11.93
N ASP A 30 -1.59 0.68 13.11
CA ASP A 30 -2.46 0.54 14.28
C ASP A 30 -3.93 0.90 13.99
N SER A 31 -4.16 1.92 13.13
CA SER A 31 -5.52 2.32 12.75
C SER A 31 -6.29 1.24 11.97
N ILE A 32 -5.59 0.28 11.37
CA ILE A 32 -6.17 -0.91 10.73
C ILE A 32 -6.30 -2.01 11.77
N GLN A 33 -5.23 -2.31 12.56
CA GLN A 33 -5.24 -3.32 13.62
C GLN A 33 -6.46 -3.20 14.53
N ASN A 34 -6.74 -1.99 15.03
CA ASN A 34 -7.81 -1.72 15.99
C ASN A 34 -9.24 -1.98 15.47
N LYS A 35 -9.41 -2.14 14.15
CA LYS A 35 -10.72 -2.36 13.50
C LYS A 35 -10.92 -3.77 12.99
N VAL A 36 -9.89 -4.58 12.98
CA VAL A 36 -9.91 -5.91 12.37
C VAL A 36 -10.76 -6.87 13.18
N ASN A 37 -10.58 -6.90 14.50
CA ASN A 37 -11.27 -7.85 15.37
C ASN A 37 -12.80 -7.70 15.33
N GLU A 38 -13.29 -6.47 15.25
CA GLU A 38 -14.72 -6.20 15.07
C GLU A 38 -15.19 -6.65 13.68
N ARG A 39 -14.47 -6.26 12.64
CA ARG A 39 -14.85 -6.48 11.24
C ARG A 39 -14.76 -7.95 10.81
N LEU A 40 -13.77 -8.68 11.31
CA LEU A 40 -13.50 -10.09 11.00
C LEU A 40 -13.76 -11.00 12.21
N SER A 41 -14.70 -10.63 13.08
CA SER A 41 -15.01 -11.36 14.32
C SER A 41 -15.39 -12.83 14.07
N ALA A 42 -16.06 -13.12 12.95
CA ALA A 42 -16.42 -14.48 12.56
C ALA A 42 -15.21 -15.42 12.35
N PHE A 43 -14.03 -14.86 12.10
CA PHE A 43 -12.81 -15.63 11.82
C PHE A 43 -11.85 -15.74 13.01
N ASN A 44 -12.17 -15.06 14.13
CA ASN A 44 -11.41 -15.09 15.39
C ASN A 44 -9.89 -14.95 15.16
N LEU A 45 -9.45 -13.88 14.47
CA LEU A 45 -8.06 -13.67 14.14
C LEU A 45 -7.19 -13.49 15.38
N GLN A 46 -6.17 -14.33 15.50
CA GLN A 46 -5.17 -14.28 16.57
C GLN A 46 -3.85 -13.69 16.06
N GLY A 47 -3.07 -13.07 16.93
CA GLY A 47 -1.66 -12.75 16.67
C GLY A 47 -1.36 -11.48 15.87
N GLY A 48 -2.35 -10.81 15.31
CA GLY A 48 -2.17 -9.55 14.58
C GLY A 48 -2.43 -9.67 13.08
N TYR A 49 -2.76 -8.54 12.47
CA TYR A 49 -3.16 -8.43 11.08
C TYR A 49 -2.03 -7.79 10.26
N PHE A 50 -1.61 -8.44 9.18
CA PHE A 50 -0.52 -7.96 8.34
C PHE A 50 -1.03 -7.26 7.08
N ASN A 51 -0.19 -6.39 6.52
CA ASN A 51 -0.41 -5.77 5.23
C ASN A 51 0.05 -6.70 4.11
N SER A 52 -0.83 -7.00 3.15
CA SER A 52 -0.58 -7.94 2.04
C SER A 52 0.30 -7.39 0.91
N GLY A 53 0.64 -6.11 0.94
CA GLY A 53 1.42 -5.48 -0.13
C GLY A 53 2.85 -5.99 -0.26
N VAL A 54 3.40 -6.58 0.81
CA VAL A 54 4.70 -7.27 0.83
C VAL A 54 4.56 -8.59 1.56
N VAL A 55 4.72 -9.68 0.84
CA VAL A 55 4.66 -11.04 1.36
C VAL A 55 5.84 -11.85 0.82
N PHE A 56 6.71 -12.32 1.71
CA PHE A 56 7.80 -13.23 1.36
C PHE A 56 7.33 -14.66 1.65
N VAL A 57 7.31 -15.54 0.63
CA VAL A 57 6.52 -16.77 0.65
C VAL A 57 7.38 -18.02 0.50
N ASN A 58 7.13 -19.05 1.31
CA ASN A 58 7.56 -20.43 1.05
C ASN A 58 6.58 -21.08 0.05
N LEU A 59 6.94 -21.11 -1.23
CA LEU A 59 6.09 -21.62 -2.32
C LEU A 59 5.75 -23.11 -2.17
N LYS A 60 6.61 -23.91 -1.56
CA LYS A 60 6.35 -25.32 -1.30
C LYS A 60 5.19 -25.47 -0.33
N LEU A 61 5.29 -24.85 0.85
CA LEU A 61 4.23 -24.91 1.86
C LEU A 61 2.94 -24.24 1.38
N TRP A 62 3.03 -23.17 0.59
CA TRP A 62 1.87 -22.55 -0.05
C TRP A 62 1.07 -23.53 -0.92
N LYS A 63 1.77 -24.30 -1.76
CA LYS A 63 1.16 -25.31 -2.63
C LYS A 63 0.61 -26.49 -1.83
N GLU A 64 1.39 -27.02 -0.91
CA GLU A 64 0.98 -28.17 -0.05
C GLU A 64 -0.27 -27.86 0.77
N ASN A 65 -0.43 -26.63 1.23
CA ASN A 65 -1.62 -26.17 1.95
C ASN A 65 -2.78 -25.74 1.02
N ALA A 66 -2.64 -25.85 -0.29
CA ALA A 66 -3.62 -25.44 -1.31
C ALA A 66 -4.16 -24.02 -1.11
N LEU A 67 -3.32 -23.05 -0.69
CA LEU A 67 -3.76 -21.72 -0.25
C LEU A 67 -4.48 -20.94 -1.34
N THR A 68 -4.01 -21.02 -2.58
CA THR A 68 -4.68 -20.35 -3.72
C THR A 68 -6.13 -20.83 -3.86
N LYS A 69 -6.36 -22.16 -3.81
CA LYS A 69 -7.73 -22.71 -3.88
C LYS A 69 -8.59 -22.26 -2.70
N LYS A 70 -8.04 -22.29 -1.49
CA LYS A 70 -8.75 -21.85 -0.28
C LYS A 70 -9.09 -20.36 -0.34
N ALA A 71 -8.18 -19.52 -0.86
CA ALA A 71 -8.42 -18.09 -1.03
C ALA A 71 -9.60 -17.83 -1.98
N PHE A 72 -9.64 -18.48 -3.13
CA PHE A 72 -10.77 -18.35 -4.06
C PHE A 72 -12.08 -18.84 -3.47
N LEU A 73 -12.07 -19.91 -2.68
CA LEU A 73 -13.27 -20.40 -2.00
C LEU A 73 -13.81 -19.39 -0.99
N LEU A 74 -12.93 -18.73 -0.21
CA LEU A 74 -13.34 -17.67 0.72
C LEU A 74 -13.90 -16.45 -0.02
N LEU A 75 -13.27 -16.05 -1.12
CA LEU A 75 -13.74 -14.92 -1.95
C LEU A 75 -15.06 -15.20 -2.66
N ALA A 76 -15.40 -16.47 -2.91
CA ALA A 76 -16.68 -16.88 -3.46
C ALA A 76 -17.73 -17.22 -2.38
N GLY A 77 -17.36 -17.22 -1.12
CA GLY A 77 -18.22 -17.53 0.02
C GLY A 77 -19.15 -16.39 0.41
N LYS A 78 -20.10 -16.68 1.30
CA LYS A 78 -21.08 -15.70 1.82
C LYS A 78 -20.43 -14.59 2.64
N GLU A 79 -19.28 -14.86 3.24
CA GLU A 79 -18.54 -13.92 4.08
C GLU A 79 -17.76 -12.87 3.24
N ALA A 80 -17.67 -13.05 1.92
CA ALA A 80 -16.90 -12.16 1.03
C ALA A 80 -17.37 -10.70 1.09
N ASP A 81 -18.65 -10.46 1.31
CA ASP A 81 -19.21 -9.10 1.45
C ASP A 81 -18.69 -8.36 2.70
N SER A 82 -18.19 -9.09 3.71
CA SER A 82 -17.59 -8.50 4.91
C SER A 82 -16.14 -8.05 4.71
N PHE A 83 -15.48 -8.49 3.63
CA PHE A 83 -14.08 -8.18 3.36
C PHE A 83 -13.92 -6.75 2.84
N LYS A 84 -13.28 -5.92 3.63
CA LYS A 84 -12.96 -4.55 3.26
C LYS A 84 -11.74 -4.46 2.34
N TYR A 85 -10.79 -5.35 2.55
CA TYR A 85 -9.57 -5.53 1.79
C TYR A 85 -9.50 -7.01 1.39
N PRO A 86 -10.21 -7.44 0.32
CA PRO A 86 -10.49 -8.84 0.06
C PRO A 86 -9.25 -9.75 0.02
N ASP A 87 -8.20 -9.33 -0.68
CA ASP A 87 -6.93 -10.04 -0.76
C ASP A 87 -6.22 -10.12 0.60
N GLN A 88 -6.13 -8.99 1.30
CA GLN A 88 -5.47 -8.89 2.59
C GLN A 88 -6.25 -9.64 3.69
N ASP A 89 -7.58 -9.49 3.72
CA ASP A 89 -8.43 -10.16 4.69
C ASP A 89 -8.33 -11.69 4.55
N VAL A 90 -8.45 -12.18 3.32
CA VAL A 90 -8.35 -13.63 3.02
C VAL A 90 -6.98 -14.19 3.39
N LEU A 91 -5.90 -13.48 3.06
CA LEU A 91 -4.56 -13.95 3.41
C LEU A 91 -4.34 -13.97 4.93
N ASN A 92 -4.84 -12.98 5.66
CA ASN A 92 -4.76 -12.96 7.12
C ASN A 92 -5.56 -14.09 7.76
N ILE A 93 -6.73 -14.44 7.21
CA ILE A 93 -7.54 -15.58 7.67
C ILE A 93 -6.81 -16.90 7.44
N LEU A 94 -6.25 -17.11 6.25
CA LEU A 94 -5.64 -18.40 5.87
C LEU A 94 -4.26 -18.64 6.48
N LEU A 95 -3.55 -17.56 6.79
CA LEU A 95 -2.15 -17.59 7.25
C LEU A 95 -2.01 -17.36 8.76
N GLN A 96 -3.11 -17.38 9.52
CA GLN A 96 -3.03 -17.32 10.98
C GLN A 96 -2.00 -18.33 11.50
N ASP A 97 -1.15 -17.92 12.44
CA ASP A 97 -0.10 -18.73 13.08
C ASP A 97 0.95 -19.34 12.14
N LYS A 98 0.83 -19.12 10.81
CA LYS A 98 1.72 -19.67 9.78
C LYS A 98 2.68 -18.60 9.21
N VAL A 99 2.79 -17.46 9.86
CA VAL A 99 3.65 -16.36 9.41
C VAL A 99 4.73 -16.02 10.43
N ILE A 100 5.82 -15.42 9.94
CA ILE A 100 6.80 -14.68 10.72
C ILE A 100 6.52 -13.20 10.54
N PHE A 101 6.44 -12.45 11.63
CA PHE A 101 6.34 -10.99 11.57
C PHE A 101 7.72 -10.34 11.46
N LEU A 102 7.95 -9.70 10.32
CA LEU A 102 9.14 -8.89 10.06
C LEU A 102 9.01 -7.49 10.68
N PRO A 103 10.12 -6.82 10.97
CA PRO A 103 10.11 -5.42 11.41
C PRO A 103 9.64 -4.47 10.31
N ARG A 104 9.13 -3.30 10.72
CA ARG A 104 8.54 -2.26 9.87
C ARG A 104 9.37 -1.87 8.63
N PRO A 105 10.71 -1.79 8.66
CA PRO A 105 11.51 -1.46 7.47
C PRO A 105 11.23 -2.31 6.23
N TYR A 106 10.80 -3.55 6.37
CA TYR A 106 10.47 -4.44 5.25
C TYR A 106 9.09 -4.20 4.62
N ASN A 107 8.27 -3.31 5.19
CA ASN A 107 7.06 -2.77 4.57
C ASN A 107 6.75 -1.43 5.24
N THR A 108 7.54 -0.41 4.93
CA THR A 108 7.35 0.95 5.44
C THR A 108 6.18 1.60 4.73
N ILE A 109 5.01 1.49 5.34
CA ILE A 109 3.76 2.06 4.82
C ILE A 109 3.83 3.58 4.89
N TYR A 110 3.71 4.23 3.74
CA TYR A 110 3.72 5.67 3.61
C TYR A 110 2.58 6.17 2.71
N THR A 111 1.86 7.19 3.12
CA THR A 111 0.83 7.81 2.28
C THR A 111 1.21 9.25 1.92
N ILE A 112 1.32 9.54 0.62
CA ILE A 112 1.60 10.90 0.11
C ILE A 112 0.51 11.90 0.55
N LYS A 113 -0.69 11.44 0.94
CA LYS A 113 -1.73 12.29 1.54
C LYS A 113 -1.22 13.03 2.79
N SER A 114 -0.26 12.50 3.51
CA SER A 114 0.31 13.16 4.70
C SER A 114 0.98 14.50 4.35
N GLU A 115 1.53 14.64 3.14
CA GLU A 115 2.16 15.85 2.64
C GLU A 115 1.19 17.05 2.51
N LEU A 116 -0.11 16.80 2.43
CA LEU A 116 -1.12 17.87 2.44
C LEU A 116 -1.10 18.70 3.74
N LYS A 117 -0.60 18.14 4.84
CA LYS A 117 -0.60 18.77 6.16
C LYS A 117 0.80 19.06 6.68
N ASP A 118 1.78 18.26 6.29
CA ASP A 118 3.16 18.37 6.74
C ASP A 118 4.02 19.15 5.73
N LYS A 119 3.98 20.48 5.83
CA LYS A 119 4.78 21.37 4.98
C LYS A 119 6.29 21.32 5.30
N SER A 120 6.67 20.81 6.46
CA SER A 120 8.08 20.70 6.88
C SER A 120 8.76 19.43 6.35
N HIS A 121 8.00 18.49 5.81
CA HIS A 121 8.44 17.16 5.38
C HIS A 121 9.10 16.32 6.49
N LYS A 122 9.00 16.72 7.77
CA LYS A 122 9.54 15.97 8.91
C LYS A 122 8.89 14.61 9.06
N LYS A 123 7.59 14.53 8.83
CA LYS A 123 6.85 13.27 8.91
C LYS A 123 7.37 12.23 7.93
N TYR A 124 7.65 12.65 6.70
CA TYR A 124 8.19 11.73 5.70
C TYR A 124 9.59 11.24 6.09
N SER A 125 10.49 12.13 6.49
CA SER A 125 11.86 11.76 6.86
C SER A 125 11.94 10.88 8.12
N ASN A 126 11.01 11.05 9.06
CA ASN A 126 10.91 10.16 10.23
C ASN A 126 10.41 8.76 9.87
N ILE A 127 9.51 8.63 8.88
CA ILE A 127 8.94 7.35 8.46
C ILE A 127 9.85 6.64 7.47
N ILE A 128 10.31 7.35 6.43
CA ILE A 128 11.24 6.83 5.43
C ILE A 128 12.65 7.31 5.81
N ASN A 129 13.41 6.48 6.47
CA ASN A 129 14.74 6.78 7.01
C ASN A 129 15.78 5.77 6.49
N ASP A 130 16.99 5.81 7.04
CA ASP A 130 18.12 4.99 6.58
C ASP A 130 17.87 3.49 6.74
N ASN A 131 17.11 3.09 7.75
CA ASN A 131 16.78 1.68 8.01
C ASN A 131 15.68 1.15 7.07
N THR A 132 14.97 2.02 6.33
CA THR A 132 13.89 1.60 5.43
C THR A 132 14.43 0.73 4.28
N VAL A 133 13.89 -0.48 4.14
CA VAL A 133 14.21 -1.43 3.07
C VAL A 133 13.21 -1.33 1.92
N LEU A 134 11.93 -1.44 2.23
CA LEU A 134 10.84 -1.33 1.26
C LEU A 134 9.91 -0.17 1.63
N ILE A 135 9.65 0.72 0.69
CA ILE A 135 8.69 1.82 0.82
C ILE A 135 7.40 1.41 0.11
N HIS A 136 6.29 1.36 0.83
CA HIS A 136 4.98 1.04 0.30
C HIS A 136 4.13 2.31 0.25
N TYR A 137 3.94 2.89 -0.93
CA TYR A 137 3.18 4.12 -1.15
C TYR A 137 1.67 3.87 -1.17
N THR A 138 1.07 3.70 0.00
CA THR A 138 -0.36 3.43 0.14
C THR A 138 -1.25 4.66 -0.17
N GLY A 139 -2.55 4.41 -0.37
CA GLY A 139 -3.55 5.46 -0.58
C GLY A 139 -3.69 5.90 -2.03
N ALA A 140 -4.64 6.81 -2.27
CA ALA A 140 -5.09 7.19 -3.62
C ALA A 140 -4.10 8.07 -4.41
N THR A 141 -3.19 8.80 -3.74
CA THR A 141 -2.11 9.53 -4.42
C THR A 141 -0.89 8.65 -4.46
N LYS A 142 -0.44 8.32 -5.67
CA LYS A 142 0.71 7.46 -5.93
C LYS A 142 1.90 8.29 -6.43
N PRO A 143 3.14 7.80 -6.26
CA PRO A 143 4.35 8.54 -6.64
C PRO A 143 4.47 8.80 -8.16
N TRP A 144 3.75 8.05 -8.99
CA TRP A 144 3.70 8.24 -10.45
C TRP A 144 2.66 9.26 -10.92
N HIS A 145 1.86 9.84 -10.02
CA HIS A 145 0.88 10.85 -10.41
C HIS A 145 1.54 12.20 -10.67
N ALA A 146 1.07 12.91 -11.71
CA ALA A 146 1.61 14.20 -12.11
C ALA A 146 1.55 15.28 -11.02
N TRP A 147 0.65 15.15 -10.05
CA TRP A 147 0.51 16.06 -8.91
C TRP A 147 1.27 15.62 -7.65
N ALA A 148 1.93 14.46 -7.67
CA ALA A 148 2.69 13.95 -6.54
C ALA A 148 4.12 14.51 -6.52
N ASN A 149 4.25 15.84 -6.52
CA ASN A 149 5.57 16.50 -6.51
C ASN A 149 5.98 16.84 -5.07
N TYR A 150 6.53 15.85 -4.37
CA TYR A 150 7.00 15.93 -2.99
C TYR A 150 8.36 15.27 -2.82
N PRO A 151 9.15 15.66 -1.79
CA PRO A 151 10.44 15.01 -1.49
C PRO A 151 10.34 13.50 -1.30
N SER A 152 9.25 13.01 -0.69
CA SER A 152 8.99 11.58 -0.47
C SER A 152 8.96 10.73 -1.76
N VAL A 153 8.81 11.36 -2.93
CA VAL A 153 8.68 10.67 -4.22
C VAL A 153 10.05 10.40 -4.87
N ILE A 154 11.14 10.90 -4.31
CA ILE A 154 12.49 10.78 -4.90
C ILE A 154 12.89 9.32 -5.14
N TYR A 155 12.57 8.42 -4.22
CA TYR A 155 12.91 6.99 -4.33
C TYR A 155 12.24 6.32 -5.53
N TYR A 156 10.97 6.63 -5.77
CA TYR A 156 10.27 6.16 -6.96
C TYR A 156 10.86 6.78 -8.25
N LYS A 157 11.15 8.07 -8.24
CA LYS A 157 11.77 8.75 -9.41
C LYS A 157 13.12 8.10 -9.77
N ASN A 158 13.95 7.82 -8.79
CA ASN A 158 15.25 7.17 -8.99
C ASN A 158 15.09 5.74 -9.53
N ALA A 159 14.18 4.93 -8.96
CA ALA A 159 13.89 3.59 -9.46
C ALA A 159 13.39 3.62 -10.91
N ARG A 160 12.52 4.58 -11.24
CA ARG A 160 11.99 4.76 -12.58
C ARG A 160 13.06 5.16 -13.60
N LEU A 161 13.97 6.07 -13.26
CA LEU A 161 15.08 6.51 -14.13
C LEU A 161 15.96 5.33 -14.58
N ASN A 162 16.07 4.29 -13.75
CA ASN A 162 16.84 3.08 -14.02
C ASN A 162 15.96 1.94 -14.60
N SER A 163 14.80 2.26 -15.16
CA SER A 163 13.85 1.29 -15.70
C SER A 163 13.54 1.54 -17.19
N PRO A 164 12.99 0.55 -17.92
CA PRO A 164 12.51 0.75 -19.30
C PRO A 164 11.43 1.83 -19.42
N TRP A 165 10.77 2.21 -18.35
CA TRP A 165 9.69 3.20 -18.33
C TRP A 165 10.16 4.63 -17.98
N LYS A 166 11.47 4.90 -18.01
CA LYS A 166 12.05 6.22 -17.66
C LYS A 166 11.38 7.39 -18.40
N ASP A 167 11.06 7.21 -19.68
CA ASP A 167 10.49 8.22 -20.56
C ASP A 167 8.95 8.24 -20.58
N SER A 168 8.28 7.33 -19.85
CA SER A 168 6.82 7.30 -19.78
C SER A 168 6.27 8.55 -19.09
N PRO A 169 5.17 9.17 -19.56
CA PRO A 169 4.61 10.35 -18.90
C PRO A 169 4.07 10.00 -17.51
N ALA A 170 4.09 10.98 -16.60
CA ALA A 170 3.39 10.85 -15.31
C ALA A 170 1.89 10.67 -15.54
N LYS A 171 1.25 9.86 -14.70
CA LYS A 171 -0.19 9.56 -14.84
C LYS A 171 -1.05 10.72 -14.35
N ASP A 172 -2.06 11.09 -15.14
CA ASP A 172 -3.08 12.04 -14.72
C ASP A 172 -4.25 11.35 -14.01
N ALA A 173 -5.14 12.15 -13.39
CA ALA A 173 -6.30 11.66 -12.65
C ALA A 173 -7.29 10.95 -13.59
N ARG A 174 -7.80 9.80 -13.17
CA ARG A 174 -8.78 8.99 -13.90
C ARG A 174 -10.07 8.78 -13.11
N THR A 175 -9.97 8.59 -11.80
CA THR A 175 -11.09 8.36 -10.90
C THR A 175 -11.53 9.65 -10.20
N ILE A 176 -12.77 9.72 -9.73
CA ILE A 176 -13.29 10.87 -8.95
C ILE A 176 -12.42 11.14 -7.73
N VAL A 177 -11.92 10.08 -7.07
CA VAL A 177 -11.04 10.20 -5.92
C VAL A 177 -9.71 10.86 -6.32
N GLU A 178 -9.12 10.46 -7.45
CA GLU A 178 -7.88 11.05 -7.96
C GLU A 178 -8.07 12.51 -8.39
N PHE A 179 -9.17 12.86 -9.06
CA PHE A 179 -9.49 14.27 -9.36
C PHE A 179 -9.58 15.12 -8.09
N LYS A 180 -10.24 14.59 -7.04
CA LYS A 180 -10.30 15.24 -5.72
C LYS A 180 -8.91 15.41 -5.10
N LYS A 181 -8.03 14.42 -5.25
CA LYS A 181 -6.65 14.51 -4.74
C LYS A 181 -5.82 15.50 -5.53
N ARG A 182 -5.87 15.44 -6.87
CA ARG A 182 -5.13 16.32 -7.75
C ARG A 182 -5.34 17.80 -7.39
N TYR A 183 -6.60 18.28 -7.32
CA TYR A 183 -6.83 19.69 -7.01
C TYR A 183 -6.31 20.10 -5.63
N LYS A 184 -6.50 19.24 -4.61
CA LYS A 184 -6.03 19.53 -3.25
C LYS A 184 -4.50 19.61 -3.17
N HIS A 185 -3.81 18.68 -3.80
CA HIS A 185 -2.35 18.70 -3.82
C HIS A 185 -1.79 19.90 -4.60
N LEU A 186 -2.39 20.25 -5.74
CA LEU A 186 -1.97 21.42 -6.52
C LEU A 186 -2.11 22.73 -5.73
N LEU A 187 -3.23 22.90 -5.00
CA LEU A 187 -3.44 24.09 -4.15
C LEU A 187 -2.39 24.18 -3.04
N VAL A 188 -2.11 23.07 -2.35
CA VAL A 188 -1.11 23.04 -1.26
C VAL A 188 0.31 23.31 -1.78
N GLN A 189 0.61 22.88 -3.01
CA GLN A 189 1.89 23.14 -3.68
C GLN A 189 2.00 24.56 -4.26
N GLY A 190 1.01 25.44 -4.06
CA GLY A 190 1.02 26.82 -4.57
C GLY A 190 0.64 26.97 -6.05
N HIS A 191 0.23 25.88 -6.72
CA HIS A 191 -0.24 25.91 -8.11
C HIS A 191 -1.72 26.32 -8.18
N TYR A 192 -2.08 27.51 -7.69
CA TYR A 192 -3.45 27.94 -7.47
C TYR A 192 -4.31 27.88 -8.73
N PHE A 193 -3.86 28.43 -9.86
CA PHE A 193 -4.61 28.40 -11.11
C PHE A 193 -4.91 26.95 -11.58
N LYS A 194 -3.88 26.11 -11.64
CA LYS A 194 -4.04 24.68 -11.99
C LYS A 194 -4.92 23.95 -10.98
N GLY A 195 -4.82 24.30 -9.71
CA GLY A 195 -5.63 23.74 -8.63
C GLY A 195 -7.10 24.07 -8.76
N LEU A 196 -7.45 25.33 -9.10
CA LEU A 196 -8.82 25.77 -9.35
C LEU A 196 -9.42 25.07 -10.58
N MET A 197 -8.71 25.01 -11.70
CA MET A 197 -9.13 24.27 -12.89
C MET A 197 -9.37 22.79 -12.57
N ALA A 198 -8.46 22.16 -11.82
CA ALA A 198 -8.62 20.77 -11.40
C ALA A 198 -9.80 20.58 -10.44
N GLY A 199 -10.11 21.58 -9.61
CA GLY A 199 -11.29 21.60 -8.74
C GLY A 199 -12.59 21.67 -9.52
N SER A 200 -12.66 22.53 -10.53
CA SER A 200 -13.81 22.61 -11.45
C SER A 200 -14.04 21.29 -12.20
N ALA A 201 -12.97 20.68 -12.71
CA ALA A 201 -13.03 19.37 -13.34
C ALA A 201 -13.52 18.25 -12.39
N TYR A 202 -13.08 18.29 -11.11
CA TYR A 202 -13.59 17.38 -10.09
C TYR A 202 -15.09 17.57 -9.84
N LEU A 203 -15.55 18.82 -9.67
CA LEU A 203 -16.96 19.12 -9.43
C LEU A 203 -17.84 18.69 -10.62
N TYR A 204 -17.42 19.00 -11.83
CA TYR A 204 -18.12 18.57 -13.06
C TYR A 204 -18.29 17.04 -13.09
N ARG A 205 -17.19 16.29 -12.91
CA ARG A 205 -17.24 14.82 -12.90
C ARG A 205 -18.11 14.26 -11.77
N LYS A 206 -18.05 14.86 -10.59
CA LYS A 206 -18.87 14.44 -9.42
C LYS A 206 -20.38 14.61 -9.68
N LEU A 207 -20.76 15.64 -10.44
CA LEU A 207 -22.16 15.96 -10.72
C LEU A 207 -22.72 15.18 -11.91
N PHE A 208 -21.91 14.98 -12.96
CA PHE A 208 -22.38 14.47 -14.26
C PHE A 208 -21.87 13.07 -14.64
N HIS A 209 -20.92 12.50 -13.90
CA HIS A 209 -20.38 11.15 -14.15
C HIS A 209 -20.42 10.33 -12.85
N LYS A 210 -21.63 9.98 -12.41
CA LYS A 210 -21.86 9.00 -11.35
C LYS A 210 -21.65 7.57 -11.86
#